data_6804a9d6ab1cab5de0a9a525f1a27baa
#
_entry.id   6804a9d6ab1cab5de0a9a525f1a27baa
#
_cell.length_a   1.000
_cell.length_b   1.000
_cell.length_c   1.000
_cell.angle_alpha   90.00
_cell.angle_beta   90.00
_cell.angle_gamma   90.00
#
_symmetry.space_group_name_H-M   'P 1'
#
loop_
_entity.id
_entity.type
_entity.pdbx_description
1 polymer ?
#
loop_
_entity_poly.entity_id
_entity_poly.type
_entity_poly.pdbx_seq_one_letter_code
_entity_poly.pdbx_strand_id
1 'polypeptide(L)'
;MLEPKKIRYRRVHRGHRRGMAKGGTEVNFGSYGLKAMEPGWITARQIEASRITISRFVRKVGKMWIRVFPDKPITKKPAETRMGKGKGSPEYWVAVVKPGRVLFEVEVVSREEAEEGFRRASHKLPVKTKFVLRREG
;
A
#
# COMPACT_ATOMS: atom_id res chain seq x y z
N MET A 1 -1.80 2.76 -13.35
CA MET A 1 -1.84 2.17 -12.00
C MET A 1 -0.95 0.94 -11.92
N LEU A 2 -0.56 0.59 -10.73
CA LEU A 2 0.33 -0.55 -10.52
C LEU A 2 -0.40 -1.87 -10.77
N GLU A 3 0.22 -2.72 -11.58
CA GLU A 3 -0.27 -4.07 -11.85
C GLU A 3 0.91 -5.02 -12.03
N PRO A 4 0.75 -6.30 -11.70
CA PRO A 4 1.80 -7.27 -11.99
C PRO A 4 1.99 -7.43 -13.50
N LYS A 5 3.23 -7.50 -13.94
CA LYS A 5 3.56 -7.73 -15.36
C LYS A 5 3.20 -9.14 -15.80
N LYS A 6 3.38 -10.10 -14.92
CA LYS A 6 2.97 -11.48 -15.12
C LYS A 6 1.99 -11.88 -14.04
N ILE A 7 0.91 -12.51 -14.46
CA ILE A 7 -0.12 -12.99 -13.54
C ILE A 7 -0.05 -14.50 -13.54
N ARG A 8 0.37 -15.09 -12.43
CA ARG A 8 0.40 -16.54 -12.28
C ARG A 8 -1.00 -17.09 -12.15
N TYR A 9 -1.84 -16.40 -11.37
CA TYR A 9 -3.26 -16.75 -11.20
C TYR A 9 -4.08 -15.48 -11.36
N ARG A 10 -5.09 -15.54 -12.20
CA ARG A 10 -5.97 -14.40 -12.41
C ARG A 10 -7.00 -14.25 -11.29
N ARG A 11 -7.28 -15.34 -10.61
CA ARG A 11 -8.26 -15.35 -9.52
C ARG A 11 -7.64 -16.06 -8.34
N VAL A 12 -7.77 -15.48 -7.19
CA VAL A 12 -7.28 -16.06 -5.95
C VAL A 12 -8.39 -16.03 -4.91
N HIS A 13 -8.34 -16.97 -3.99
CA HIS A 13 -9.27 -16.97 -2.87
C HIS A 13 -8.90 -15.85 -1.91
N ARG A 14 -9.91 -15.38 -1.18
CA ARG A 14 -9.65 -14.45 -0.09
C ARG A 14 -8.77 -15.13 0.94
N GLY A 15 -7.64 -14.54 1.23
CA GLY A 15 -6.78 -15.05 2.27
C GLY A 15 -7.19 -14.55 3.65
N HIS A 16 -6.55 -15.09 4.65
CA HIS A 16 -6.72 -14.61 6.02
C HIS A 16 -5.94 -13.32 6.20
N ARG A 17 -6.56 -12.34 6.87
CA ARG A 17 -5.92 -11.06 7.18
C ARG A 17 -5.47 -10.99 8.64
N ARG A 18 -5.36 -12.16 9.28
CA ARG A 18 -4.93 -12.24 10.67
C ARG A 18 -3.41 -12.28 10.79
N GLY A 19 -2.94 -11.94 11.96
CA GLY A 19 -1.53 -12.01 12.31
C GLY A 19 -0.77 -10.74 11.98
N MET A 20 0.50 -10.74 12.32
CA MET A 20 1.42 -9.64 12.10
C MET A 20 2.23 -9.88 10.84
N ALA A 21 2.73 -8.80 10.25
CA ALA A 21 3.65 -8.91 9.13
C ALA A 21 4.93 -9.60 9.56
N LYS A 22 5.42 -10.53 8.74
CA LYS A 22 6.68 -11.24 9.01
C LYS A 22 7.87 -10.60 8.33
N GLY A 23 7.64 -9.74 7.36
CA GLY A 23 8.69 -9.02 6.66
C GLY A 23 8.23 -7.62 6.31
N GLY A 24 9.15 -6.77 5.88
CA GLY A 24 8.83 -5.40 5.51
C GLY A 24 8.36 -4.55 6.69
N THR A 25 8.85 -4.85 7.90
CA THR A 25 8.41 -4.20 9.12
C THR A 25 9.32 -3.07 9.57
N GLU A 26 10.46 -2.90 8.91
CA GLU A 26 11.42 -1.87 9.27
C GLU A 26 11.70 -0.93 8.11
N VAL A 27 12.05 0.31 8.45
CA VAL A 27 12.48 1.30 7.46
C VAL A 27 13.91 0.94 7.06
N ASN A 28 14.11 0.60 5.79
CA ASN A 28 15.40 0.11 5.30
C ASN A 28 16.06 1.02 4.27
N PHE A 29 15.29 1.79 3.53
CA PHE A 29 15.80 2.57 2.40
C PHE A 29 15.88 4.06 2.69
N GLY A 30 14.89 4.60 3.37
CA GLY A 30 14.85 6.01 3.74
C GLY A 30 15.08 6.22 5.21
N SER A 31 14.87 7.44 5.67
CA SER A 31 14.97 7.80 7.08
C SER A 31 13.63 7.70 7.79
N TYR A 32 12.54 7.82 7.06
CA TYR A 32 11.18 7.88 7.61
C TYR A 32 10.27 6.91 6.87
N GLY A 33 9.31 6.35 7.57
CA GLY A 33 8.37 5.42 6.98
C GLY A 33 6.95 5.60 7.49
N LEU A 34 6.01 5.05 6.72
CA LEU A 34 4.61 4.97 7.09
C LEU A 34 4.24 3.50 7.23
N LYS A 35 3.88 3.11 8.43
CA LYS A 35 3.63 1.71 8.78
C LYS A 35 2.13 1.47 8.99
N ALA A 36 1.62 0.37 8.45
CA ALA A 36 0.25 -0.05 8.70
C ALA A 36 0.12 -0.56 10.13
N MET A 37 -0.93 -0.15 10.83
CA MET A 37 -1.19 -0.57 12.19
C MET A 37 -2.37 -1.52 12.30
N GLU A 38 -3.03 -1.80 11.20
CA GLU A 38 -4.14 -2.75 11.15
C GLU A 38 -4.13 -3.50 9.81
N PRO A 39 -4.77 -4.66 9.74
CA PRO A 39 -4.83 -5.40 8.48
C PRO A 39 -5.80 -4.75 7.51
N GLY A 40 -5.56 -4.95 6.23
CA GLY A 40 -6.48 -4.45 5.22
C GLY A 40 -6.00 -4.71 3.81
N TRP A 41 -6.85 -4.36 2.87
CA TRP A 41 -6.53 -4.39 1.45
C TRP A 41 -6.37 -2.96 0.98
N ILE A 42 -5.24 -2.67 0.36
CA ILE A 42 -4.96 -1.34 -0.19
C ILE A 42 -5.00 -1.48 -1.71
N THR A 43 -5.92 -0.75 -2.34
CA THR A 43 -6.07 -0.83 -3.78
C THR A 43 -4.96 -0.09 -4.51
N ALA A 44 -4.74 -0.44 -5.78
CA ALA A 44 -3.77 0.26 -6.61
C ALA A 44 -4.07 1.76 -6.67
N ARG A 45 -5.35 2.14 -6.68
CA ARG A 45 -5.76 3.55 -6.66
C ARG A 45 -5.35 4.25 -5.38
N GLN A 46 -5.53 3.58 -4.25
CA GLN A 46 -5.15 4.14 -2.95
C GLN A 46 -3.65 4.30 -2.83
N ILE A 47 -2.89 3.33 -3.32
CA ILE A 47 -1.44 3.41 -3.37
C ILE A 47 -1.02 4.60 -4.23
N GLU A 48 -1.61 4.74 -5.40
CA GLU A 48 -1.28 5.83 -6.32
C GLU A 48 -1.64 7.19 -5.74
N ALA A 49 -2.82 7.32 -5.14
CA ALA A 49 -3.24 8.56 -4.50
C ALA A 49 -2.30 8.96 -3.37
N SER A 50 -1.88 7.99 -2.56
CA SER A 50 -0.93 8.22 -1.48
C SER A 50 0.44 8.61 -2.02
N ARG A 51 0.90 7.93 -3.07
CA ARG A 51 2.17 8.25 -3.73
C ARG A 51 2.20 9.69 -4.22
N ILE A 52 1.14 10.12 -4.88
CA ILE A 52 1.05 11.50 -5.38
C ILE A 52 1.10 12.49 -4.23
N THR A 53 0.37 12.21 -3.17
CA THR A 53 0.35 13.08 -1.99
C THR A 53 1.74 13.20 -1.37
N ILE A 54 2.42 12.07 -1.20
CA ILE A 54 3.77 12.05 -0.61
C ILE A 54 4.75 12.78 -1.53
N SER A 55 4.67 12.56 -2.84
CA SER A 55 5.61 13.15 -3.79
C SER A 55 5.60 14.67 -3.78
N ARG A 56 4.49 15.29 -3.37
CA ARG A 56 4.41 16.74 -3.23
C ARG A 56 5.29 17.27 -2.10
N PHE A 57 5.61 16.44 -1.14
CA PHE A 57 6.46 16.79 0.00
C PHE A 57 7.90 16.31 -0.19
N VAL A 58 8.11 15.34 -1.07
CA VAL A 58 9.44 14.87 -1.42
C VAL A 58 9.92 15.71 -2.59
N ARG A 59 10.66 16.75 -2.30
CA ARG A 59 11.14 17.68 -3.32
C ARG A 59 12.22 17.03 -4.19
N LYS A 60 12.74 17.78 -5.17
CA LYS A 60 13.73 17.28 -6.13
C LYS A 60 14.91 16.53 -5.50
N VAL A 61 15.28 16.90 -4.28
CA VAL A 61 16.42 16.29 -3.58
C VAL A 61 16.01 15.08 -2.72
N GLY A 62 14.71 14.87 -2.57
CA GLY A 62 14.22 13.74 -1.77
C GLY A 62 14.01 12.49 -2.61
N LYS A 63 13.82 11.38 -1.91
CA LYS A 63 13.52 10.09 -2.54
C LYS A 63 12.35 9.45 -1.83
N MET A 64 11.60 8.63 -2.58
CA MET A 64 10.49 7.87 -2.03
C MET A 64 10.57 6.44 -2.52
N TRP A 65 10.22 5.52 -1.62
CA TRP A 65 10.11 4.10 -1.96
C TRP A 65 8.72 3.62 -1.61
N ILE A 66 8.11 2.91 -2.54
CA ILE A 66 6.81 2.25 -2.31
C ILE A 66 7.14 0.81 -1.92
N ARG A 67 6.76 0.42 -0.70
CA ARG A 67 7.11 -0.89 -0.13
C ARG A 67 6.00 -1.92 -0.27
N VAL A 68 4.89 -1.57 -0.90
CA VAL A 68 3.78 -2.47 -1.16
C VAL A 68 3.45 -2.50 -2.64
N PHE A 69 2.96 -3.64 -3.09
CA PHE A 69 2.58 -3.80 -4.49
C PHE A 69 1.22 -4.50 -4.57
N PRO A 70 0.32 -4.02 -5.41
CA PRO A 70 -1.02 -4.62 -5.54
C PRO A 70 -0.98 -5.83 -6.45
N ASP A 71 -0.72 -7.00 -5.87
CA ASP A 71 -0.56 -8.25 -6.62
C ASP A 71 -1.74 -9.21 -6.50
N LYS A 72 -2.74 -8.88 -5.68
CA LYS A 72 -3.93 -9.73 -5.53
C LYS A 72 -5.07 -9.20 -6.39
N PRO A 73 -5.57 -10.00 -7.34
CA PRO A 73 -6.70 -9.58 -8.16
C PRO A 73 -8.01 -9.75 -7.39
N ILE A 74 -8.87 -8.75 -7.50
CA ILE A 74 -10.20 -8.79 -6.90
C ILE A 74 -11.23 -8.74 -8.01
N THR A 75 -12.14 -9.68 -7.98
CA THR A 75 -13.25 -9.74 -8.93
C THR A 75 -14.44 -9.04 -8.30
N LYS A 76 -14.95 -8.05 -8.98
CA LYS A 76 -16.18 -7.38 -8.56
C LYS A 76 -17.35 -8.09 -9.24
N LYS A 77 -18.34 -8.49 -8.44
CA LYS A 77 -19.57 -9.03 -8.99
C LYS A 77 -20.33 -7.92 -9.72
N PRO A 78 -20.62 -8.07 -11.01
CA PRO A 78 -21.45 -7.09 -11.67
C PRO A 78 -22.83 -7.04 -11.01
N ALA A 79 -23.44 -5.86 -10.99
CA ALA A 79 -24.79 -5.69 -10.47
C ALA A 79 -25.78 -6.62 -11.18
N GLU A 80 -25.47 -7.03 -12.38
CA GLU A 80 -26.29 -7.93 -13.18
C GLU A 80 -25.63 -9.30 -13.36
N THR A 81 -25.57 -10.06 -12.29
CA THR A 81 -25.06 -11.43 -12.37
C THR A 81 -26.14 -12.43 -12.70
N ARG A 82 -27.22 -11.98 -13.28
CA ARG A 82 -28.39 -12.82 -13.56
C ARG A 82 -28.08 -14.01 -14.44
N MET A 83 -27.08 -13.89 -15.26
CA MET A 83 -26.77 -14.93 -16.26
C MET A 83 -25.98 -16.08 -15.70
N GLY A 84 -25.63 -16.05 -14.45
CA GLY A 84 -24.96 -17.16 -13.80
C GLY A 84 -23.63 -17.54 -14.42
N LYS A 85 -23.00 -16.64 -15.08
CA LYS A 85 -21.73 -16.88 -15.75
C LYS A 85 -20.59 -16.70 -14.78
N GLY A 86 -20.30 -17.59 -13.95
CA GLY A 86 -19.11 -17.64 -13.13
C GLY A 86 -18.49 -16.30 -12.72
N LYS A 87 -17.27 -16.33 -12.18
CA LYS A 87 -16.55 -15.13 -11.80
C LYS A 87 -16.11 -14.37 -13.04
N GLY A 88 -16.33 -13.07 -13.05
CA GLY A 88 -15.84 -12.21 -14.11
C GLY A 88 -14.32 -12.06 -14.05
N SER A 89 -13.77 -11.25 -14.94
CA SER A 89 -12.36 -10.91 -14.93
C SER A 89 -12.02 -10.07 -13.69
N PRO A 90 -10.77 -10.11 -13.21
CA PRO A 90 -10.35 -9.21 -12.14
C PRO A 90 -10.58 -7.76 -12.55
N GLU A 91 -11.22 -6.97 -11.69
CA GLU A 91 -11.49 -5.57 -11.95
C GLU A 91 -10.46 -4.65 -11.35
N TYR A 92 -9.83 -5.05 -10.29
CA TYR A 92 -8.82 -4.22 -9.66
C TYR A 92 -7.85 -5.08 -8.85
N TRP A 93 -6.74 -4.46 -8.51
CA TRP A 93 -5.67 -5.11 -7.79
C TRP A 93 -5.50 -4.49 -6.42
N VAL A 94 -5.17 -5.32 -5.44
CA VAL A 94 -4.94 -4.85 -4.07
C VAL A 94 -3.64 -5.45 -3.52
N ALA A 95 -3.04 -4.70 -2.59
CA ALA A 95 -2.00 -5.21 -1.73
C ALA A 95 -2.65 -5.68 -0.43
N VAL A 96 -2.34 -6.90 0.00
CA VAL A 96 -2.79 -7.40 1.29
C VAL A 96 -1.75 -7.03 2.32
N VAL A 97 -2.13 -6.23 3.31
CA VAL A 97 -1.20 -5.80 4.34
C VAL A 97 -1.63 -6.32 5.70
N LYS A 98 -0.63 -6.58 6.53
CA LYS A 98 -0.80 -6.97 7.91
C LYS A 98 -0.23 -5.89 8.82
N PRO A 99 -0.68 -5.81 10.08
CA PRO A 99 -0.11 -4.83 11.01
C PRO A 99 1.40 -4.96 11.10
N GLY A 100 2.08 -3.83 11.07
CA GLY A 100 3.54 -3.76 11.12
C GLY A 100 4.21 -3.56 9.76
N ARG A 101 3.49 -3.72 8.67
CA ARG A 101 4.06 -3.56 7.33
C ARG A 101 4.35 -2.09 7.04
N VAL A 102 5.58 -1.80 6.61
CA VAL A 102 5.96 -0.47 6.12
C VAL A 102 5.41 -0.32 4.70
N LEU A 103 4.63 0.72 4.48
CA LEU A 103 3.96 0.96 3.20
C LEU A 103 4.78 1.86 2.28
N PHE A 104 5.35 2.90 2.83
CA PHE A 104 6.15 3.89 2.10
C PHE A 104 7.34 4.29 2.95
N GLU A 105 8.42 4.67 2.28
CA GLU A 105 9.58 5.27 2.93
C GLU A 105 9.96 6.52 2.16
N VAL A 106 10.50 7.49 2.88
CA VAL A 106 11.03 8.70 2.25
C VAL A 106 12.37 9.07 2.86
N GLU A 107 13.17 9.73 2.04
CA GLU A 107 14.38 10.41 2.46
C GLU A 107 14.22 11.86 2.11
N VAL A 108 14.10 12.71 3.11
CA VAL A 108 13.88 14.15 2.93
C VAL A 108 14.73 14.90 3.95
N VAL A 109 14.89 16.20 3.75
CA VAL A 109 15.73 17.02 4.61
C VAL A 109 15.12 17.17 6.01
N SER A 110 13.80 17.28 6.10
CA SER A 110 13.12 17.65 7.33
C SER A 110 12.15 16.56 7.77
N ARG A 111 12.20 16.21 9.05
CA ARG A 111 11.26 15.28 9.65
C ARG A 111 9.83 15.83 9.58
N GLU A 112 9.67 17.13 9.76
CA GLU A 112 8.36 17.77 9.71
C GLU A 112 7.71 17.62 8.34
N GLU A 113 8.50 17.72 7.27
CA GLU A 113 8.00 17.49 5.91
C GLU A 113 7.52 16.05 5.74
N ALA A 114 8.29 15.10 6.25
CA ALA A 114 7.92 13.68 6.17
C ALA A 114 6.63 13.41 6.96
N GLU A 115 6.54 13.92 8.18
CA GLU A 115 5.35 13.74 9.01
C GLU A 115 4.11 14.32 8.33
N GLU A 116 4.20 15.52 7.80
CA GLU A 116 3.07 16.15 7.12
C GLU A 116 2.66 15.42 5.87
N GLY A 117 3.63 15.01 5.06
CA GLY A 117 3.37 14.24 3.85
C GLY A 117 2.67 12.94 4.16
N PHE A 118 3.17 12.20 5.15
CA PHE A 118 2.57 10.93 5.54
C PHE A 118 1.21 11.11 6.22
N ARG A 119 1.04 12.17 7.01
CA ARG A 119 -0.26 12.48 7.60
C ARG A 119 -1.32 12.66 6.52
N ARG A 120 -1.02 13.43 5.50
CA ARG A 120 -1.93 13.65 4.39
C ARG A 120 -2.16 12.38 3.58
N ALA A 121 -1.12 11.61 3.35
CA ALA A 121 -1.24 10.34 2.63
C ALA A 121 -2.11 9.35 3.39
N SER A 122 -2.05 9.34 4.73
CA SER A 122 -2.83 8.42 5.54
C SER A 122 -4.33 8.57 5.32
N HIS A 123 -4.80 9.77 4.95
CA HIS A 123 -6.21 10.00 4.64
C HIS A 123 -6.66 9.32 3.35
N LYS A 124 -5.72 8.88 2.52
CA LYS A 124 -6.00 8.17 1.28
C LYS A 124 -5.96 6.66 1.46
N LEU A 125 -5.58 6.20 2.64
CA LEU A 125 -5.40 4.77 2.92
C LEU A 125 -6.55 4.24 3.77
N PRO A 126 -6.95 2.98 3.59
CA PRO A 126 -8.07 2.40 4.32
C PRO A 126 -7.69 1.82 5.68
N VAL A 127 -6.41 1.88 6.04
CA VAL A 127 -5.90 1.32 7.29
C VAL A 127 -5.28 2.40 8.15
N LYS A 128 -5.29 2.20 9.45
CA LYS A 128 -4.59 3.08 10.37
C LYS A 128 -3.09 2.94 10.13
N THR A 129 -2.39 4.05 10.20
CA THR A 129 -0.96 4.11 9.93
C THR A 129 -0.23 4.83 11.05
N LYS A 130 1.09 4.62 11.10
CA LYS A 130 1.96 5.26 12.08
C LYS A 130 3.21 5.74 11.38
N PHE A 131 3.63 6.95 11.68
CA PHE A 131 4.92 7.48 11.28
C PHE A 131 6.02 6.80 12.08
N VAL A 132 7.04 6.30 11.38
CA VAL A 132 8.15 5.61 12.04
C VAL A 132 9.47 6.11 11.49
N LEU A 133 10.49 5.98 12.32
CA LEU A 133 11.85 6.36 11.99
C LEU A 133 12.67 5.13 11.66
N ARG A 134 13.72 5.33 10.86
CA ARG A 134 14.70 4.28 10.64
C ARG A 134 15.44 3.99 11.94
N ARG A 135 15.56 2.73 12.27
CA ARG A 135 16.34 2.33 13.44
C ARG A 135 17.81 2.59 13.19
N GLU A 136 18.44 3.27 14.13
CA GLU A 136 19.87 3.39 14.13
C GLU A 136 20.45 2.08 14.66
N GLY A 137 21.36 1.53 13.94
CA GLY A 137 21.90 0.29 14.41
C GLY A 137 22.93 -0.34 13.97
#